data_da3389d4ad42dc0e095adfcd47b8cd26
#
_entry.id   da3389d4ad42dc0e095adfcd47b8cd26
#
_cell.length_a   1.000
_cell.length_b   1.000
_cell.length_c   1.000
_cell.angle_alpha   90.00
_cell.angle_beta   90.00
_cell.angle_gamma   90.00
#
_symmetry.space_group_name_H-M   'P 1'
#
loop_
_entity.id
_entity.type
_entity.pdbx_description
1 polymer ?
#
loop_
_entity_poly.entity_id
_entity_poly.type
_entity_poly.pdbx_seq_one_letter_code
_entity_poly.pdbx_strand_id
1 'polypeptide(L)'
;MVIGGFQNITKIPELKKRIIISFLLLAVYRLGCHIPTPGIDSAALAAFFNASQGTLFGLFDMFSGGALRRLSVMALGIMPYISAAIILELLTVVVPYLEKLKKEGEAGRKKITRYTRYGTVILSLIQGLGISVGLESMTSPEGALIVPLGGWGFRLMTMITLAAGTTFLMWLGEQITERGIGNGISLIIFAGIVARLPSAVGNTFRLMGTGEMSPFFGLILVVFMIAIVAVIVFIERGQRRIPVQYAKRVIGRKMYGGQSTHLPLKVNTAGVIPPIFASSIIMFPATIAGFLNVKQIGWLQTIVSSLAPGHLIYSILYVGFIIFFCYFYTAIHFNPTEVADNMKKYGGFVPGIRPGKSTAEYIDRVLTRITFSGAIYVSIICLLPGLLVYKLNVPFYFGGTALLIVVGVGMDTITQIESHLLTRNYEGFMKKGLRSVR
;
A
#
# COMPACT_ATOMS: atom_id res chain seq x y z
N MET A 1 -7.98 -20.26 -17.97
CA MET A 1 -7.10 -19.46 -18.84
C MET A 1 -5.81 -19.00 -18.15
N VAL A 2 -5.70 -19.03 -16.82
CA VAL A 2 -4.53 -18.51 -16.08
C VAL A 2 -3.27 -19.39 -16.24
N ILE A 3 -3.39 -20.70 -16.33
CA ILE A 3 -2.24 -21.63 -16.34
C ILE A 3 -1.44 -21.57 -17.66
N GLY A 4 -2.06 -21.30 -18.78
CA GLY A 4 -1.37 -21.16 -20.08
C GLY A 4 -0.58 -19.85 -20.24
N GLY A 5 -0.91 -18.81 -19.45
CA GLY A 5 -0.22 -17.51 -19.47
C GLY A 5 1.17 -17.58 -18.85
N PHE A 6 1.34 -18.32 -17.75
CA PHE A 6 2.61 -18.43 -17.03
C PHE A 6 3.71 -19.13 -17.82
N GLN A 7 3.35 -20.14 -18.63
CA GLN A 7 4.33 -20.83 -19.49
C GLN A 7 4.91 -19.93 -20.59
N ASN A 8 4.21 -18.86 -20.97
CA ASN A 8 4.68 -17.92 -21.99
C ASN A 8 5.50 -16.74 -21.44
N ILE A 9 5.56 -16.56 -20.11
CA ILE A 9 6.38 -15.48 -19.49
C ILE A 9 7.85 -15.64 -19.82
N THR A 10 8.37 -16.87 -19.81
CA THR A 10 9.77 -17.16 -20.11
C THR A 10 10.14 -16.96 -21.59
N LYS A 11 9.15 -16.96 -22.48
CA LYS A 11 9.36 -16.78 -23.92
C LYS A 11 9.47 -15.32 -24.35
N ILE A 12 9.12 -14.36 -23.48
CA ILE A 12 9.18 -12.93 -23.78
C ILE A 12 10.38 -12.31 -23.07
N PRO A 13 11.48 -12.00 -23.81
CA PRO A 13 12.74 -11.57 -23.20
C PRO A 13 12.62 -10.23 -22.43
N GLU A 14 11.77 -9.31 -22.91
CA GLU A 14 11.56 -8.03 -22.27
C GLU A 14 10.82 -8.15 -20.92
N LEU A 15 9.77 -8.97 -20.88
CA LEU A 15 9.03 -9.26 -19.65
C LEU A 15 9.91 -9.96 -18.62
N LYS A 16 10.71 -10.94 -19.07
CA LYS A 16 11.71 -11.61 -18.24
C LYS A 16 12.72 -10.62 -17.65
N LYS A 17 13.24 -9.68 -18.48
CA LYS A 17 14.16 -8.64 -18.02
C LYS A 17 13.54 -7.76 -16.94
N ARG A 18 12.29 -7.30 -17.13
CA ARG A 18 11.55 -6.48 -16.15
C ARG A 18 11.34 -7.21 -14.83
N ILE A 19 10.94 -8.50 -14.87
CA ILE A 19 10.79 -9.34 -13.68
C ILE A 19 12.12 -9.47 -12.93
N ILE A 20 13.20 -9.80 -13.64
CA ILE A 20 14.53 -9.95 -13.03
C ILE A 20 14.99 -8.64 -12.38
N ILE A 21 14.79 -7.49 -13.03
CA ILE A 21 15.13 -6.18 -12.46
C ILE A 21 14.34 -5.94 -11.18
N SER A 22 13.02 -6.21 -11.16
CA SER A 22 12.20 -6.07 -9.95
C SER A 22 12.73 -6.94 -8.81
N PHE A 23 13.04 -8.22 -9.08
CA PHE A 23 13.59 -9.11 -8.05
C PHE A 23 14.96 -8.66 -7.55
N LEU A 24 15.86 -8.21 -8.43
CA LEU A 24 17.18 -7.71 -8.04
C LEU A 24 17.07 -6.47 -7.16
N LEU A 25 16.22 -5.51 -7.51
CA LEU A 25 16.03 -4.29 -6.72
C LEU A 25 15.37 -4.60 -5.36
N LEU A 26 14.43 -5.55 -5.31
CA LEU A 26 13.88 -6.04 -4.04
C LEU A 26 14.91 -6.79 -3.19
N ALA A 27 15.83 -7.53 -3.79
CA ALA A 27 16.95 -8.16 -3.08
C ALA A 27 17.88 -7.10 -2.48
N VAL A 28 18.21 -6.03 -3.21
CA VAL A 28 18.99 -4.88 -2.70
C VAL A 28 18.28 -4.24 -1.50
N TYR A 29 16.97 -4.03 -1.59
CA TYR A 29 16.16 -3.56 -0.46
C TYR A 29 16.33 -4.48 0.76
N ARG A 30 16.19 -5.80 0.58
CA ARG A 30 16.31 -6.76 1.68
C ARG A 30 17.70 -6.77 2.31
N LEU A 31 18.75 -6.66 1.51
CA LEU A 31 20.13 -6.52 2.03
C LEU A 31 20.26 -5.26 2.90
N GLY A 32 19.75 -4.12 2.44
CA GLY A 32 19.79 -2.87 3.20
C GLY A 32 19.02 -2.94 4.53
N CYS A 33 17.96 -3.75 4.65
CA CYS A 33 17.27 -3.98 5.92
C CYS A 33 18.12 -4.72 6.96
N HIS A 34 19.26 -5.27 6.60
CA HIS A 34 20.17 -6.00 7.49
C HIS A 34 21.42 -5.19 7.91
N ILE A 35 21.62 -4.01 7.33
CA ILE A 35 22.74 -3.13 7.67
C ILE A 35 22.32 -2.27 8.86
N PRO A 36 22.84 -2.49 10.09
CA PRO A 36 22.46 -1.73 11.26
C PRO A 36 23.02 -0.30 11.22
N THR A 37 22.31 0.63 11.84
CA THR A 37 22.80 1.99 12.06
C THR A 37 23.91 1.95 13.12
N PRO A 38 25.04 2.65 12.94
CA PRO A 38 26.10 2.68 13.93
C PRO A 38 25.68 3.30 15.27
N GLY A 39 26.32 2.88 16.39
CA GLY A 39 26.09 3.46 17.70
C GLY A 39 24.96 2.88 18.53
N ILE A 40 24.39 1.74 18.12
CA ILE A 40 23.25 1.10 18.76
C ILE A 40 23.59 -0.33 19.15
N ASP A 41 23.15 -0.72 20.35
CA ASP A 41 23.15 -2.12 20.76
C ASP A 41 21.95 -2.84 20.15
N SER A 42 22.23 -3.63 19.11
CA SER A 42 21.21 -4.37 18.37
C SER A 42 20.55 -5.48 19.21
N ALA A 43 21.25 -6.02 20.22
CA ALA A 43 20.70 -7.05 21.10
C ALA A 43 19.71 -6.45 22.09
N ALA A 44 20.06 -5.34 22.74
CA ALA A 44 19.18 -4.61 23.64
C ALA A 44 17.92 -4.09 22.93
N LEU A 45 18.08 -3.60 21.70
CA LEU A 45 16.97 -3.14 20.87
C LEU A 45 16.04 -4.29 20.46
N ALA A 46 16.58 -5.44 20.05
CA ALA A 46 15.80 -6.62 19.71
C ALA A 46 15.01 -7.15 20.92
N ALA A 47 15.58 -7.15 22.12
CA ALA A 47 14.88 -7.51 23.35
C ALA A 47 13.71 -6.55 23.65
N PHE A 48 13.90 -5.24 23.48
CA PHE A 48 12.85 -4.25 23.63
C PHE A 48 11.68 -4.50 22.64
N PHE A 49 11.97 -4.72 21.35
CA PHE A 49 10.93 -4.99 20.35
C PHE A 49 10.21 -6.32 20.56
N ASN A 50 10.89 -7.33 21.11
CA ASN A 50 10.25 -8.59 21.49
C ASN A 50 9.22 -8.41 22.61
N ALA A 51 9.54 -7.59 23.61
CA ALA A 51 8.64 -7.27 24.71
C ALA A 51 7.49 -6.34 24.26
N SER A 52 7.70 -5.54 23.21
CA SER A 52 6.74 -4.57 22.71
C SER A 52 5.89 -5.08 21.51
N GLN A 53 5.91 -6.39 21.25
CA GLN A 53 5.02 -6.99 20.24
C GLN A 53 3.56 -6.74 20.66
N GLY A 54 2.75 -6.20 19.83
CA GLY A 54 1.36 -5.84 20.19
C GLY A 54 1.14 -4.35 20.38
N THR A 55 2.20 -3.56 20.36
CA THR A 55 2.12 -2.10 20.43
C THR A 55 2.18 -1.47 19.03
N LEU A 56 2.00 -0.15 18.96
CA LEU A 56 2.21 0.64 17.74
C LEU A 56 3.60 0.44 17.13
N PHE A 57 4.64 0.23 17.96
CA PHE A 57 6.00 -0.07 17.48
C PHE A 57 6.06 -1.39 16.69
N GLY A 58 5.31 -2.41 17.11
CA GLY A 58 5.20 -3.68 16.38
C GLY A 58 4.56 -3.52 15.00
N LEU A 59 3.54 -2.65 14.87
CA LEU A 59 2.95 -2.32 13.58
C LEU A 59 3.93 -1.57 12.68
N PHE A 60 4.66 -0.59 13.24
CA PHE A 60 5.66 0.16 12.47
C PHE A 60 6.76 -0.76 11.95
N ASP A 61 7.25 -1.68 12.79
CA ASP A 61 8.24 -2.68 12.41
C ASP A 61 7.71 -3.62 11.31
N MET A 62 6.40 -3.94 11.32
CA MET A 62 5.77 -4.74 10.28
C MET A 62 5.83 -4.06 8.90
N PHE A 63 5.52 -2.77 8.81
CA PHE A 63 5.60 -2.01 7.55
C PHE A 63 7.06 -1.80 7.08
N SER A 64 8.01 -1.71 8.00
CA SER A 64 9.44 -1.63 7.68
C SER A 64 10.07 -2.98 7.33
N GLY A 65 9.29 -4.08 7.39
CA GLY A 65 9.78 -5.43 7.09
C GLY A 65 10.79 -5.97 8.09
N GLY A 66 10.75 -5.53 9.37
CA GLY A 66 11.68 -5.91 10.42
C GLY A 66 12.95 -5.06 10.47
N ALA A 67 13.03 -4.02 9.67
CA ALA A 67 14.17 -3.12 9.63
C ALA A 67 14.28 -2.25 10.88
N LEU A 68 13.15 -1.88 11.50
CA LEU A 68 13.14 -1.06 12.72
C LEU A 68 13.67 -1.84 13.94
N ARG A 69 13.34 -3.10 14.08
CA ARG A 69 13.81 -3.97 15.15
C ARG A 69 15.33 -4.08 15.24
N ARG A 70 16.02 -3.87 14.13
CA ARG A 70 17.49 -3.86 14.02
C ARG A 70 18.05 -2.45 13.90
N LEU A 71 17.20 -1.45 13.90
CA LEU A 71 17.46 -0.09 13.46
C LEU A 71 18.41 -0.04 12.27
N SER A 72 18.01 -0.70 11.18
CA SER A 72 18.83 -0.69 9.97
C SER A 72 18.80 0.70 9.31
N VAL A 73 19.70 0.91 8.37
CA VAL A 73 19.71 2.13 7.53
C VAL A 73 18.35 2.39 6.89
N MET A 74 17.56 1.33 6.65
CA MET A 74 16.21 1.41 6.08
C MET A 74 15.10 1.30 7.13
N ALA A 75 15.35 1.62 8.41
CA ALA A 75 14.40 1.44 9.51
C ALA A 75 13.12 2.26 9.37
N LEU A 76 13.17 3.48 8.84
CA LEU A 76 12.00 4.28 8.53
C LEU A 76 11.14 3.68 7.39
N GLY A 77 11.72 2.78 6.59
CA GLY A 77 11.04 2.19 5.44
C GLY A 77 10.58 3.26 4.45
N ILE A 78 9.44 3.01 3.80
CA ILE A 78 8.82 3.89 2.82
C ILE A 78 7.80 4.87 3.45
N MET A 79 7.59 4.80 4.78
CA MET A 79 6.55 5.59 5.48
C MET A 79 6.69 7.11 5.29
N PRO A 80 7.90 7.74 5.36
CA PRO A 80 8.04 9.18 5.12
C PRO A 80 7.60 9.58 3.72
N TYR A 81 7.86 8.74 2.73
CA TYR A 81 7.42 8.97 1.35
C TYR A 81 5.89 8.90 1.21
N ILE A 82 5.27 7.89 1.83
CA ILE A 82 3.80 7.76 1.82
C ILE A 82 3.17 8.98 2.47
N SER A 83 3.67 9.40 3.64
CA SER A 83 3.18 10.59 4.34
C SER A 83 3.33 11.86 3.50
N ALA A 84 4.49 12.06 2.85
CA ALA A 84 4.71 13.19 1.95
C ALA A 84 3.76 13.16 0.74
N ALA A 85 3.55 11.98 0.15
CA ALA A 85 2.65 11.80 -0.98
C ALA A 85 1.19 12.13 -0.60
N ILE A 86 0.73 11.66 0.58
CA ILE A 86 -0.60 11.97 1.12
C ILE A 86 -0.78 13.46 1.31
N ILE A 87 0.17 14.11 2.00
CA ILE A 87 0.12 15.54 2.29
C ILE A 87 0.03 16.34 0.97
N LEU A 88 0.86 16.00 -0.01
CA LEU A 88 0.82 16.68 -1.30
C LEU A 88 -0.45 16.40 -2.08
N GLU A 89 -0.99 15.19 -2.04
CA GLU A 89 -2.24 14.85 -2.69
C GLU A 89 -3.43 15.61 -2.08
N LEU A 90 -3.47 15.73 -0.75
CA LEU A 90 -4.43 16.61 -0.05
C LEU A 90 -4.25 18.08 -0.44
N LEU A 91 -3.03 18.55 -0.50
CA LEU A 91 -2.72 19.93 -0.89
C LEU A 91 -3.09 20.22 -2.36
N THR A 92 -3.09 19.24 -3.26
CA THR A 92 -3.56 19.45 -4.65
C THR A 92 -5.04 19.79 -4.74
N VAL A 93 -5.83 19.49 -3.71
CA VAL A 93 -7.26 19.84 -3.64
C VAL A 93 -7.47 21.23 -3.04
N VAL A 94 -6.62 21.62 -2.09
CA VAL A 94 -6.77 22.88 -1.32
C VAL A 94 -6.02 24.04 -1.97
N VAL A 95 -4.85 23.78 -2.57
CA VAL A 95 -3.98 24.81 -3.13
C VAL A 95 -4.19 24.96 -4.64
N PRO A 96 -4.75 26.10 -5.13
CA PRO A 96 -5.08 26.28 -6.55
C PRO A 96 -3.88 26.15 -7.50
N TYR A 97 -2.68 26.47 -7.03
CA TYR A 97 -1.45 26.29 -7.80
C TYR A 97 -1.15 24.82 -8.09
N LEU A 98 -1.30 23.93 -7.08
CA LEU A 98 -1.06 22.50 -7.23
C LEU A 98 -2.17 21.82 -8.05
N GLU A 99 -3.41 22.33 -7.94
CA GLU A 99 -4.51 21.90 -8.79
C GLU A 99 -4.24 22.18 -10.28
N LYS A 100 -3.75 23.38 -10.60
CA LYS A 100 -3.33 23.74 -11.97
C LYS A 100 -2.22 22.82 -12.48
N LEU A 101 -1.19 22.57 -11.66
CA LEU A 101 -0.13 21.63 -12.00
C LEU A 101 -0.66 20.22 -12.31
N LYS A 102 -1.63 19.73 -11.54
CA LYS A 102 -2.24 18.43 -11.79
C LYS A 102 -2.96 18.38 -13.14
N LYS A 103 -3.57 19.49 -13.57
CA LYS A 103 -4.26 19.63 -14.87
C LYS A 103 -3.28 19.78 -16.06
N GLU A 104 -2.02 20.16 -15.83
CA GLU A 104 -0.97 20.26 -16.87
C GLU A 104 -0.51 18.89 -17.42
N GLY A 105 -1.06 17.76 -16.93
CA GLY A 105 -0.74 16.43 -17.42
C GLY A 105 0.63 15.92 -16.93
N GLU A 106 1.44 15.32 -17.82
CA GLU A 106 2.71 14.68 -17.41
C GLU A 106 3.75 15.67 -16.86
N ALA A 107 3.84 16.88 -17.41
CA ALA A 107 4.78 17.89 -16.95
C ALA A 107 4.48 18.34 -15.52
N GLY A 108 3.21 18.53 -15.20
CA GLY A 108 2.76 18.89 -13.87
C GLY A 108 2.93 17.74 -12.86
N ARG A 109 2.65 16.50 -13.26
CA ARG A 109 2.88 15.33 -12.44
C ARG A 109 4.35 15.16 -12.05
N LYS A 110 5.29 15.40 -12.98
CA LYS A 110 6.72 15.37 -12.69
C LYS A 110 7.12 16.42 -11.64
N LYS A 111 6.52 17.62 -11.67
CA LYS A 111 6.77 18.65 -10.65
C LYS A 111 6.20 18.24 -9.28
N ILE A 112 4.98 17.69 -9.23
CA ILE A 112 4.38 17.19 -7.99
C ILE A 112 5.25 16.08 -7.39
N THR A 113 5.71 15.09 -8.19
CA THR A 113 6.62 14.05 -7.75
C THR A 113 7.92 14.62 -7.17
N ARG A 114 8.47 15.68 -7.77
CA ARG A 114 9.65 16.37 -7.22
C ARG A 114 9.38 16.97 -5.84
N TYR A 115 8.22 17.62 -5.65
CA TYR A 115 7.83 18.15 -4.33
C TYR A 115 7.62 17.01 -3.31
N THR A 116 7.06 15.88 -3.73
CA THR A 116 6.97 14.67 -2.87
C THR A 116 8.34 14.20 -2.42
N ARG A 117 9.34 14.18 -3.31
CA ARG A 117 10.72 13.80 -2.95
C ARG A 117 11.32 14.76 -1.91
N TYR A 118 11.15 16.07 -2.08
CA TYR A 118 11.62 17.05 -1.09
C TYR A 118 10.90 16.90 0.25
N GLY A 119 9.58 16.74 0.23
CA GLY A 119 8.79 16.49 1.42
C GLY A 119 9.23 15.20 2.14
N THR A 120 9.54 14.15 1.40
CA THR A 120 10.07 12.88 1.94
C THR A 120 11.38 13.08 2.69
N VAL A 121 12.32 13.83 2.12
CA VAL A 121 13.61 14.10 2.77
C VAL A 121 13.40 14.89 4.06
N ILE A 122 12.58 15.95 4.03
CA ILE A 122 12.28 16.75 5.22
C ILE A 122 11.63 15.90 6.31
N LEU A 123 10.60 15.12 5.96
CA LEU A 123 9.91 14.26 6.92
C LEU A 123 10.84 13.18 7.48
N SER A 124 11.70 12.59 6.65
CA SER A 124 12.65 11.56 7.11
C SER A 124 13.71 12.13 8.08
N LEU A 125 14.15 13.38 7.87
CA LEU A 125 15.05 14.06 8.82
C LEU A 125 14.35 14.31 10.16
N ILE A 126 13.12 14.83 10.15
CA ILE A 126 12.33 15.08 11.35
C ILE A 126 12.07 13.78 12.11
N GLN A 127 11.61 12.74 11.41
CA GLN A 127 11.33 11.44 12.02
C GLN A 127 12.61 10.76 12.51
N GLY A 128 13.72 10.87 11.77
CA GLY A 128 15.02 10.33 12.16
C GLY A 128 15.57 10.99 13.43
N LEU A 129 15.44 12.32 13.54
CA LEU A 129 15.79 13.05 14.75
C LEU A 129 14.94 12.59 15.94
N GLY A 130 13.64 12.47 15.71
CA GLY A 130 12.76 12.02 16.76
C GLY A 130 13.05 10.60 17.23
N ILE A 131 13.28 9.64 16.33
CA ILE A 131 13.66 8.26 16.69
C ILE A 131 14.97 8.27 17.48
N SER A 132 15.97 9.07 17.08
CA SER A 132 17.25 9.12 17.79
C SER A 132 17.09 9.60 19.23
N VAL A 133 16.30 10.65 19.47
CA VAL A 133 15.98 11.16 20.81
C VAL A 133 15.22 10.12 21.63
N GLY A 134 14.22 9.46 21.00
CA GLY A 134 13.45 8.40 21.65
C GLY A 134 14.31 7.22 22.09
N LEU A 135 15.24 6.77 21.25
CA LEU A 135 16.13 5.65 21.56
C LEU A 135 17.10 5.93 22.69
N GLU A 136 17.58 7.17 22.83
CA GLU A 136 18.44 7.56 23.97
C GLU A 136 17.73 7.42 25.32
N SER A 137 16.40 7.60 25.33
CA SER A 137 15.58 7.49 26.54
C SER A 137 15.06 6.08 26.83
N MET A 138 15.26 5.15 25.91
CA MET A 138 14.75 3.78 26.02
C MET A 138 15.78 2.85 26.62
N THR A 139 15.34 1.98 27.52
CA THR A 139 16.13 0.90 28.11
C THR A 139 15.55 -0.45 27.75
N SER A 140 16.40 -1.45 27.61
CA SER A 140 15.98 -2.86 27.47
C SER A 140 15.21 -3.30 28.73
N PRO A 141 14.33 -4.32 28.66
CA PRO A 141 13.72 -4.95 29.84
C PRO A 141 14.73 -5.41 30.88
N GLU A 142 15.95 -5.68 30.47
CA GLU A 142 17.10 -6.07 31.34
C GLU A 142 17.86 -4.89 31.92
N GLY A 143 17.41 -3.64 31.65
CA GLY A 143 18.07 -2.42 32.16
C GLY A 143 19.24 -1.92 31.31
N ALA A 144 19.62 -2.59 30.24
CA ALA A 144 20.69 -2.15 29.36
C ALA A 144 20.27 -0.95 28.52
N LEU A 145 21.17 0.04 28.35
CA LEU A 145 20.94 1.19 27.47
C LEU A 145 20.99 0.74 26.01
N ILE A 146 20.00 1.13 25.24
CA ILE A 146 19.94 0.84 23.79
C ILE A 146 21.00 1.65 23.05
N VAL A 147 21.28 2.86 23.52
CA VAL A 147 22.29 3.77 22.98
C VAL A 147 23.38 3.97 24.04
N PRO A 148 24.54 3.27 23.97
CA PRO A 148 25.62 3.41 24.96
C PRO A 148 26.26 4.79 24.98
N LEU A 149 26.38 5.42 23.81
CA LEU A 149 26.99 6.74 23.61
C LEU A 149 25.96 7.69 22.99
N GLY A 150 25.09 8.25 23.84
CA GLY A 150 24.12 9.27 23.43
C GLY A 150 24.77 10.63 23.19
N GLY A 151 24.01 11.55 22.59
CA GLY A 151 24.40 12.94 22.37
C GLY A 151 24.19 13.42 20.93
N TRP A 152 24.54 14.66 20.67
CA TRP A 152 24.33 15.29 19.37
C TRP A 152 25.00 14.56 18.20
N GLY A 153 26.15 13.94 18.43
CA GLY A 153 26.86 13.13 17.43
C GLY A 153 26.01 11.92 16.95
N PHE A 154 25.46 11.17 17.92
CA PHE A 154 24.57 10.04 17.63
C PHE A 154 23.28 10.51 16.92
N ARG A 155 22.66 11.60 17.40
CA ARG A 155 21.42 12.14 16.81
C ARG A 155 21.60 12.55 15.35
N LEU A 156 22.65 13.31 15.06
CA LEU A 156 22.94 13.76 13.69
C LEU A 156 23.29 12.57 12.78
N MET A 157 24.10 11.65 13.25
CA MET A 157 24.48 10.46 12.49
C MET A 157 23.26 9.60 12.16
N THR A 158 22.41 9.31 13.14
CA THR A 158 21.19 8.51 12.97
C THR A 158 20.22 9.21 12.04
N MET A 159 20.01 10.53 12.23
CA MET A 159 19.13 11.34 11.38
C MET A 159 19.56 11.27 9.91
N ILE A 160 20.83 11.51 9.61
CA ILE A 160 21.36 11.48 8.23
C ILE A 160 21.29 10.07 7.65
N THR A 161 21.66 9.05 8.42
CA THR A 161 21.67 7.65 7.99
C THR A 161 20.24 7.19 7.61
N LEU A 162 19.25 7.48 8.46
CA LEU A 162 17.87 7.11 8.20
C LEU A 162 17.26 7.89 7.03
N ALA A 163 17.59 9.17 6.89
CA ALA A 163 17.15 9.99 5.75
C ALA A 163 17.78 9.50 4.43
N ALA A 164 19.06 9.14 4.44
CA ALA A 164 19.73 8.56 3.29
C ALA A 164 19.12 7.22 2.90
N GLY A 165 18.83 6.35 3.87
CA GLY A 165 18.16 5.06 3.63
C GLY A 165 16.76 5.22 3.03
N THR A 166 15.96 6.13 3.57
CA THR A 166 14.61 6.44 3.03
C THR A 166 14.67 6.98 1.61
N THR A 167 15.61 7.90 1.34
CA THR A 167 15.80 8.46 0.00
C THR A 167 16.23 7.40 -1.00
N PHE A 168 17.10 6.48 -0.57
CA PHE A 168 17.51 5.33 -1.40
C PHE A 168 16.34 4.37 -1.65
N LEU A 169 15.49 4.10 -0.65
CA LEU A 169 14.28 3.28 -0.83
C LEU A 169 13.30 3.92 -1.82
N MET A 170 13.10 5.22 -1.71
CA MET A 170 12.27 5.98 -2.66
C MET A 170 12.80 5.82 -4.08
N TRP A 171 14.11 5.99 -4.28
CA TRP A 171 14.75 5.80 -5.58
C TRP A 171 14.61 4.35 -6.09
N LEU A 172 14.79 3.34 -5.22
CA LEU A 172 14.55 1.93 -5.58
C LEU A 172 13.10 1.70 -6.04
N GLY A 173 12.11 2.25 -5.31
CA GLY A 173 10.70 2.16 -5.69
C GLY A 173 10.41 2.78 -7.06
N GLU A 174 11.00 3.92 -7.36
CA GLU A 174 10.90 4.57 -8.68
C GLU A 174 11.55 3.71 -9.77
N GLN A 175 12.75 3.15 -9.53
CA GLN A 175 13.41 2.28 -10.50
C GLN A 175 12.61 1.00 -10.77
N ILE A 176 11.97 0.42 -9.77
CA ILE A 176 11.08 -0.74 -9.98
C ILE A 176 9.87 -0.32 -10.83
N THR A 177 9.28 0.84 -10.58
CA THR A 177 8.12 1.33 -11.35
C THR A 177 8.48 1.63 -12.80
N GLU A 178 9.64 2.23 -13.06
CA GLU A 178 10.07 2.61 -14.41
C GLU A 178 10.58 1.42 -15.24
N ARG A 179 11.41 0.57 -14.64
CA ARG A 179 12.16 -0.49 -15.34
C ARG A 179 11.68 -1.89 -15.02
N GLY A 180 10.91 -2.05 -13.96
CA GLY A 180 10.37 -3.32 -13.49
C GLY A 180 8.92 -3.56 -13.92
N ILE A 181 8.20 -4.29 -13.08
CA ILE A 181 6.77 -4.59 -13.20
C ILE A 181 6.10 -4.19 -11.89
N GLY A 182 4.92 -3.62 -11.96
CA GLY A 182 4.15 -3.22 -10.81
C GLY A 182 4.47 -1.82 -10.30
N ASN A 183 3.76 -1.40 -9.26
CA ASN A 183 4.10 -0.19 -8.52
C ASN A 183 5.24 -0.52 -7.54
N GLY A 184 6.41 0.07 -7.75
CA GLY A 184 7.62 -0.26 -6.98
C GLY A 184 7.48 0.01 -5.49
N ILE A 185 6.77 1.07 -5.11
CA ILE A 185 6.51 1.41 -3.70
C ILE A 185 5.66 0.33 -3.04
N SER A 186 4.57 -0.07 -3.70
CA SER A 186 3.69 -1.14 -3.22
C SER A 186 4.42 -2.48 -3.13
N LEU A 187 5.31 -2.77 -4.09
CA LEU A 187 6.13 -3.98 -4.08
C LEU A 187 7.18 -4.00 -2.95
N ILE A 188 7.75 -2.86 -2.57
CA ILE A 188 8.64 -2.75 -1.42
C ILE A 188 7.89 -3.07 -0.13
N ILE A 189 6.67 -2.52 0.06
CA ILE A 189 5.81 -2.82 1.20
C ILE A 189 5.44 -4.30 1.21
N PHE A 190 5.00 -4.82 0.07
CA PHE A 190 4.70 -6.24 -0.11
C PHE A 190 5.88 -7.14 0.29
N ALA A 191 7.08 -6.85 -0.20
CA ALA A 191 8.29 -7.62 0.12
C ALA A 191 8.64 -7.54 1.61
N GLY A 192 8.42 -6.40 2.27
CA GLY A 192 8.57 -6.23 3.72
C GLY A 192 7.63 -7.15 4.51
N ILE A 193 6.36 -7.20 4.12
CA ILE A 193 5.33 -8.03 4.78
C ILE A 193 5.60 -9.52 4.53
N VAL A 194 5.81 -9.92 3.26
CA VAL A 194 6.03 -11.32 2.88
C VAL A 194 7.28 -11.91 3.52
N ALA A 195 8.32 -11.11 3.71
CA ALA A 195 9.56 -11.58 4.36
C ALA A 195 9.39 -12.02 5.82
N ARG A 196 8.28 -11.64 6.47
CA ARG A 196 7.95 -12.07 7.84
C ARG A 196 7.08 -13.34 7.88
N LEU A 197 6.50 -13.73 6.75
CA LEU A 197 5.66 -14.93 6.65
C LEU A 197 6.36 -16.19 7.15
N PRO A 198 7.59 -16.51 6.72
CA PRO A 198 8.24 -17.75 7.15
C PRO A 198 8.45 -17.80 8.66
N SER A 199 8.84 -16.68 9.29
CA SER A 199 9.04 -16.62 10.74
C SER A 199 7.72 -16.74 11.52
N ALA A 200 6.63 -16.16 11.00
CA ALA A 200 5.31 -16.26 11.61
C ALA A 200 4.79 -17.72 11.55
N VAL A 201 4.94 -18.38 10.40
CA VAL A 201 4.60 -19.79 10.23
C VAL A 201 5.44 -20.66 11.17
N GLY A 202 6.77 -20.44 11.24
CA GLY A 202 7.67 -21.17 12.13
C GLY A 202 7.29 -21.00 13.61
N ASN A 203 6.92 -19.81 14.04
CA ASN A 203 6.46 -19.55 15.41
C ASN A 203 5.15 -20.31 15.73
N THR A 204 4.22 -20.37 14.77
CA THR A 204 2.97 -21.15 14.94
C THR A 204 3.25 -22.62 15.12
N PHE A 205 4.15 -23.20 14.32
CA PHE A 205 4.56 -24.61 14.49
C PHE A 205 5.25 -24.86 15.83
N ARG A 206 6.07 -23.90 16.29
CA ARG A 206 6.71 -24.00 17.61
C ARG A 206 5.69 -24.00 18.73
N LEU A 207 4.69 -23.12 18.70
CA LEU A 207 3.63 -23.06 19.71
C LEU A 207 2.74 -24.32 19.72
N MET A 208 2.54 -24.94 18.55
CA MET A 208 1.91 -26.27 18.49
C MET A 208 2.78 -27.36 19.10
N GLY A 209 4.12 -27.26 18.92
CA GLY A 209 5.06 -28.23 19.50
C GLY A 209 5.24 -28.08 21.01
N THR A 210 5.13 -26.86 21.57
CA THR A 210 5.21 -26.59 23.03
C THR A 210 3.88 -26.89 23.76
N GLY A 211 2.80 -27.19 23.02
CA GLY A 211 1.48 -27.46 23.62
C GLY A 211 0.69 -26.20 24.01
N GLU A 212 1.23 -25.00 23.77
CA GLU A 212 0.53 -23.74 24.02
C GLU A 212 -0.63 -23.51 23.04
N MET A 213 -0.56 -24.16 21.87
CA MET A 213 -1.63 -24.13 20.86
C MET A 213 -2.02 -25.54 20.44
N SER A 214 -3.31 -25.85 20.48
CA SER A 214 -3.83 -27.12 19.99
C SER A 214 -3.60 -27.25 18.47
N PRO A 215 -3.13 -28.40 17.95
CA PRO A 215 -2.97 -28.62 16.51
C PRO A 215 -4.26 -28.42 15.71
N PHE A 216 -5.41 -28.74 16.31
CA PHE A 216 -6.73 -28.51 15.72
C PHE A 216 -7.03 -27.02 15.53
N PHE A 217 -6.67 -26.19 16.50
CA PHE A 217 -6.81 -24.73 16.38
C PHE A 217 -5.88 -24.16 15.31
N GLY A 218 -4.64 -24.70 15.19
CA GLY A 218 -3.73 -24.33 14.10
C GLY A 218 -4.29 -24.63 12.72
N LEU A 219 -4.96 -25.80 12.55
CA LEU A 219 -5.63 -26.14 11.30
C LEU A 219 -6.77 -25.17 10.97
N ILE A 220 -7.62 -24.86 11.95
CA ILE A 220 -8.72 -23.89 11.79
C ILE A 220 -8.16 -22.53 11.34
N LEU A 221 -7.06 -22.09 11.94
CA LEU A 221 -6.43 -20.81 11.61
C LEU A 221 -5.95 -20.77 10.16
N VAL A 222 -5.32 -21.84 9.66
CA VAL A 222 -4.89 -21.95 8.25
C VAL A 222 -6.09 -21.90 7.30
N VAL A 223 -7.15 -22.68 7.58
CA VAL A 223 -8.37 -22.68 6.77
C VAL A 223 -9.02 -21.29 6.75
N PHE A 224 -9.06 -20.63 7.90
CA PHE A 224 -9.61 -19.29 8.04
C PHE A 224 -8.80 -18.26 7.25
N MET A 225 -7.46 -18.33 7.27
CA MET A 225 -6.59 -17.46 6.48
C MET A 225 -6.81 -17.63 4.97
N ILE A 226 -6.92 -18.88 4.51
CA ILE A 226 -7.23 -19.18 3.10
C ILE A 226 -8.61 -18.61 2.73
N ALA A 227 -9.61 -18.75 3.61
CA ALA A 227 -10.95 -18.21 3.38
C ALA A 227 -10.93 -16.68 3.28
N ILE A 228 -10.19 -15.98 4.15
CA ILE A 228 -10.03 -14.50 4.07
C ILE A 228 -9.39 -14.11 2.74
N VAL A 229 -8.29 -14.75 2.34
CA VAL A 229 -7.62 -14.48 1.06
C VAL A 229 -8.59 -14.69 -0.11
N ALA A 230 -9.37 -15.78 -0.09
CA ALA A 230 -10.37 -16.05 -1.12
C ALA A 230 -11.45 -14.96 -1.19
N VAL A 231 -11.94 -14.49 -0.04
CA VAL A 231 -12.91 -13.39 0.03
C VAL A 231 -12.31 -12.09 -0.52
N ILE A 232 -11.06 -11.77 -0.15
CA ILE A 232 -10.38 -10.58 -0.66
C ILE A 232 -10.26 -10.65 -2.18
N VAL A 233 -9.76 -11.77 -2.74
CA VAL A 233 -9.61 -11.95 -4.19
C VAL A 233 -10.96 -11.86 -4.90
N PHE A 234 -12.02 -12.43 -4.32
CA PHE A 234 -13.36 -12.39 -4.89
C PHE A 234 -13.90 -10.96 -4.99
N ILE A 235 -13.76 -10.16 -3.93
CA ILE A 235 -14.27 -8.79 -3.90
C ILE A 235 -13.41 -7.85 -4.73
N GLU A 236 -12.08 -7.98 -4.69
CA GLU A 236 -11.15 -7.18 -5.50
C GLU A 236 -11.32 -7.39 -7.01
N ARG A 237 -11.74 -8.60 -7.43
CA ARG A 237 -12.14 -8.88 -8.82
C ARG A 237 -13.53 -8.38 -9.16
N GLY A 238 -14.34 -8.05 -8.16
CA GLY A 238 -15.70 -7.57 -8.32
C GLY A 238 -15.74 -6.25 -9.08
N GLN A 239 -16.56 -6.19 -10.15
CA GLN A 239 -16.77 -4.95 -10.91
C GLN A 239 -18.24 -4.79 -11.30
N ARG A 240 -18.74 -3.57 -11.17
CA ARG A 240 -20.02 -3.17 -11.71
C ARG A 240 -19.85 -2.75 -13.17
N ARG A 241 -20.50 -3.44 -14.10
CA ARG A 241 -20.44 -3.14 -15.52
C ARG A 241 -21.64 -2.28 -15.90
N ILE A 242 -21.39 -1.00 -16.27
CA ILE A 242 -22.43 -0.11 -16.80
C ILE A 242 -22.48 -0.30 -18.31
N PRO A 243 -23.63 -0.66 -18.90
CA PRO A 243 -23.74 -0.84 -20.35
C PRO A 243 -23.62 0.52 -21.06
N VAL A 244 -22.77 0.59 -22.05
CA VAL A 244 -22.57 1.77 -22.92
C VAL A 244 -22.81 1.35 -24.36
N GLN A 245 -23.69 2.08 -25.04
CA GLN A 245 -23.95 1.88 -26.44
C GLN A 245 -23.38 3.02 -27.27
N TYR A 246 -22.72 2.68 -28.36
CA TYR A 246 -22.22 3.64 -29.32
C TYR A 246 -23.15 3.72 -30.52
N ALA A 247 -23.47 4.94 -30.96
CA ALA A 247 -24.34 5.16 -32.15
C ALA A 247 -23.70 4.53 -33.39
N LYS A 248 -24.51 3.85 -34.16
CA LYS A 248 -24.10 3.32 -35.48
C LYS A 248 -23.80 4.49 -36.41
N ARG A 249 -22.64 4.52 -37.02
CA ARG A 249 -22.27 5.49 -38.07
C ARG A 249 -22.26 4.77 -39.41
N VAL A 250 -22.98 5.31 -40.37
CA VAL A 250 -22.95 4.83 -41.75
C VAL A 250 -21.98 5.73 -42.52
N ILE A 251 -20.89 5.17 -43.02
CA ILE A 251 -19.93 5.87 -43.89
C ILE A 251 -20.01 5.17 -45.27
N GLY A 252 -20.68 5.81 -46.20
CA GLY A 252 -20.94 5.21 -47.51
C GLY A 252 -21.89 4.00 -47.40
N ARG A 253 -21.49 2.87 -48.00
CA ARG A 253 -22.26 1.58 -47.95
C ARG A 253 -21.93 0.71 -46.74
N LYS A 254 -20.94 1.08 -45.89
CA LYS A 254 -20.52 0.28 -44.73
C LYS A 254 -21.06 0.88 -43.43
N MET A 255 -21.71 0.04 -42.63
CA MET A 255 -22.11 0.39 -41.27
C MET A 255 -20.96 0.13 -40.33
N TYR A 256 -20.47 1.19 -39.64
CA TYR A 256 -19.50 1.15 -38.60
C TYR A 256 -20.15 1.46 -37.25
N GLY A 257 -19.84 0.68 -36.22
CA GLY A 257 -20.34 0.89 -34.85
C GLY A 257 -21.55 -0.01 -34.51
N GLY A 258 -22.16 0.25 -33.38
CA GLY A 258 -23.22 -0.58 -32.81
C GLY A 258 -22.69 -1.67 -31.86
N GLN A 259 -21.42 -1.66 -31.51
CA GLN A 259 -20.92 -2.53 -30.44
C GLN A 259 -21.38 -1.95 -29.08
N SER A 260 -22.03 -2.77 -28.28
CA SER A 260 -22.28 -2.48 -26.89
C SER A 260 -21.01 -2.81 -26.09
N THR A 261 -20.45 -1.82 -25.44
CA THR A 261 -19.34 -1.99 -24.51
C THR A 261 -19.83 -1.76 -23.08
N HIS A 262 -19.01 -2.05 -22.11
CA HIS A 262 -19.35 -1.84 -20.72
C HIS A 262 -18.27 -0.98 -20.07
N LEU A 263 -18.68 -0.01 -19.25
CA LEU A 263 -17.78 0.74 -18.37
C LEU A 263 -17.61 -0.07 -17.08
N PRO A 264 -16.42 -0.66 -16.84
CA PRO A 264 -16.19 -1.43 -15.63
C PRO A 264 -15.82 -0.49 -14.46
N LEU A 265 -16.62 -0.52 -13.39
CA LEU A 265 -16.31 0.14 -12.13
C LEU A 265 -15.94 -0.92 -11.10
N LYS A 266 -14.71 -0.90 -10.58
CA LYS A 266 -14.27 -1.84 -9.53
C LYS A 266 -15.05 -1.59 -8.24
N VAL A 267 -15.38 -2.64 -7.49
CA VAL A 267 -16.04 -2.52 -6.18
C VAL A 267 -15.15 -1.78 -5.19
N ASN A 268 -13.85 -2.10 -5.19
CA ASN A 268 -12.85 -1.34 -4.47
C ASN A 268 -12.07 -0.46 -5.46
N THR A 269 -12.60 0.72 -5.78
CA THR A 269 -11.96 1.69 -6.69
C THR A 269 -10.71 2.31 -6.07
N ALA A 270 -10.72 2.49 -4.75
CA ALA A 270 -9.62 3.08 -4.00
C ALA A 270 -8.45 2.11 -3.74
N GLY A 271 -8.65 0.79 -3.91
CA GLY A 271 -7.63 -0.22 -3.72
C GLY A 271 -7.16 -0.34 -2.27
N VAL A 272 -5.85 -0.56 -2.10
CA VAL A 272 -5.20 -0.76 -0.80
C VAL A 272 -4.68 0.54 -0.17
N ILE A 273 -4.81 1.67 -0.86
CA ILE A 273 -4.24 2.96 -0.45
C ILE A 273 -4.93 3.56 0.80
N PRO A 274 -6.28 3.57 0.91
CA PRO A 274 -6.95 4.15 2.07
C PRO A 274 -6.56 3.56 3.42
N PRO A 275 -6.45 2.24 3.61
CA PRO A 275 -5.95 1.67 4.86
C PRO A 275 -4.52 2.08 5.21
N ILE A 276 -3.65 2.23 4.20
CA ILE A 276 -2.28 2.68 4.39
C ILE A 276 -2.28 4.13 4.88
N PHE A 277 -3.12 4.98 4.30
CA PHE A 277 -3.26 6.38 4.70
C PHE A 277 -3.84 6.50 6.11
N ALA A 278 -4.90 5.76 6.41
CA ALA A 278 -5.51 5.74 7.73
C ALA A 278 -4.51 5.32 8.82
N SER A 279 -3.75 4.24 8.59
CA SER A 279 -2.73 3.79 9.52
C SER A 279 -1.60 4.81 9.70
N SER A 280 -1.13 5.42 8.61
CA SER A 280 -0.06 6.42 8.65
C SER A 280 -0.45 7.66 9.46
N ILE A 281 -1.69 8.15 9.33
CA ILE A 281 -2.18 9.31 10.07
C ILE A 281 -2.34 8.98 11.56
N ILE A 282 -2.87 7.81 11.90
CA ILE A 282 -3.01 7.40 13.31
C ILE A 282 -1.65 7.19 13.97
N MET A 283 -0.67 6.67 13.22
CA MET A 283 0.69 6.44 13.73
C MET A 283 1.49 7.74 13.91
N PHE A 284 1.17 8.80 13.19
CA PHE A 284 1.92 10.05 13.27
C PHE A 284 1.92 10.71 14.67
N PRO A 285 0.76 10.91 15.35
CA PRO A 285 0.74 11.41 16.73
C PRO A 285 1.47 10.49 17.71
N ALA A 286 1.32 9.17 17.55
CA ALA A 286 2.00 8.20 18.41
C ALA A 286 3.52 8.23 18.25
N THR A 287 4.00 8.47 17.02
CA THR A 287 5.43 8.66 16.74
C THR A 287 5.95 9.91 17.44
N ILE A 288 5.25 11.05 17.30
CA ILE A 288 5.62 12.31 17.99
C ILE A 288 5.61 12.11 19.51
N ALA A 289 4.61 11.46 20.06
CA ALA A 289 4.52 11.21 21.48
C ALA A 289 5.63 10.29 22.01
N GLY A 290 6.08 9.33 21.21
CA GLY A 290 7.27 8.51 21.52
C GLY A 290 8.55 9.33 21.66
N PHE A 291 8.64 10.50 20.99
CA PHE A 291 9.78 11.40 21.04
C PHE A 291 9.76 12.36 22.22
N LEU A 292 8.59 12.72 22.71
CA LEU A 292 8.38 13.74 23.76
C LEU A 292 8.34 13.08 25.13
N ASN A 293 9.11 12.18 25.55
CA ASN A 293 9.19 11.63 26.93
C ASN A 293 7.86 11.70 27.72
N VAL A 294 6.77 11.27 27.04
CA VAL A 294 5.37 11.47 27.43
C VAL A 294 5.01 10.82 28.79
N LYS A 295 5.90 9.97 29.33
CA LYS A 295 5.75 9.39 30.66
C LYS A 295 5.55 10.43 31.78
N GLN A 296 5.92 11.70 31.54
CA GLN A 296 5.75 12.80 32.49
C GLN A 296 4.45 13.59 32.32
N ILE A 297 3.70 13.40 31.21
CA ILE A 297 2.49 14.16 30.90
C ILE A 297 1.31 13.19 30.84
N GLY A 298 0.62 13.01 31.96
CA GLY A 298 -0.41 11.98 32.15
C GLY A 298 -1.56 11.99 31.11
N TRP A 299 -2.03 13.16 30.67
CA TRP A 299 -3.11 13.23 29.67
C TRP A 299 -2.65 12.79 28.27
N LEU A 300 -1.38 13.06 27.90
CA LEU A 300 -0.81 12.63 26.63
C LEU A 300 -0.63 11.11 26.60
N GLN A 301 -0.21 10.52 27.72
CA GLN A 301 -0.07 9.08 27.87
C GLN A 301 -1.43 8.38 27.68
N THR A 302 -2.50 8.95 28.24
CA THR A 302 -3.86 8.42 28.09
C THR A 302 -4.31 8.45 26.61
N ILE A 303 -4.03 9.54 25.88
CA ILE A 303 -4.35 9.64 24.46
C ILE A 303 -3.57 8.59 23.65
N VAL A 304 -2.26 8.48 23.87
CA VAL A 304 -1.42 7.52 23.15
C VAL A 304 -1.82 6.07 23.43
N SER A 305 -2.13 5.75 24.69
CA SER A 305 -2.60 4.40 25.04
C SER A 305 -3.97 4.09 24.41
N SER A 306 -4.87 5.07 24.33
CA SER A 306 -6.18 4.93 23.67
C SER A 306 -6.07 4.76 22.15
N LEU A 307 -5.00 5.26 21.54
CA LEU A 307 -4.67 5.08 20.11
C LEU A 307 -3.91 3.79 19.84
N ALA A 308 -3.67 2.94 20.85
CA ALA A 308 -3.05 1.64 20.65
C ALA A 308 -4.01 0.65 19.98
N PRO A 309 -3.51 -0.27 19.12
CA PRO A 309 -4.32 -1.31 18.53
C PRO A 309 -5.01 -2.17 19.60
N GLY A 310 -6.27 -2.49 19.38
CA GLY A 310 -7.07 -3.25 20.35
C GLY A 310 -8.02 -2.38 21.19
N HIS A 311 -7.84 -1.07 21.25
CA HIS A 311 -8.79 -0.15 21.89
C HIS A 311 -9.93 0.22 20.95
N LEU A 312 -11.14 0.42 21.54
CA LEU A 312 -12.32 0.80 20.78
C LEU A 312 -12.15 2.12 20.04
N ILE A 313 -11.50 3.11 20.69
CA ILE A 313 -11.25 4.44 20.13
C ILE A 313 -10.36 4.33 18.87
N TYR A 314 -9.28 3.53 18.94
CA TYR A 314 -8.46 3.23 17.78
C TYR A 314 -9.29 2.65 16.62
N SER A 315 -10.12 1.65 16.90
CA SER A 315 -10.93 0.98 15.90
C SER A 315 -11.93 1.91 15.22
N ILE A 316 -12.61 2.77 16.00
CA ILE A 316 -13.58 3.76 15.47
C ILE A 316 -12.86 4.80 14.59
N LEU A 317 -11.76 5.36 15.07
CA LEU A 317 -10.98 6.33 14.29
C LEU A 317 -10.43 5.71 13.01
N TYR A 318 -9.92 4.48 13.12
CA TYR A 318 -9.36 3.77 11.98
C TYR A 318 -10.39 3.51 10.88
N VAL A 319 -11.58 3.02 11.25
CA VAL A 319 -12.71 2.86 10.32
C VAL A 319 -13.15 4.19 9.74
N GLY A 320 -13.27 5.22 10.55
CA GLY A 320 -13.64 6.57 10.10
C GLY A 320 -12.65 7.11 9.06
N PHE A 321 -11.35 6.98 9.29
CA PHE A 321 -10.32 7.38 8.33
C PHE A 321 -10.33 6.51 7.07
N ILE A 322 -10.52 5.19 7.18
CA ILE A 322 -10.64 4.32 6.00
C ILE A 322 -11.80 4.78 5.12
N ILE A 323 -12.98 5.01 5.69
CA ILE A 323 -14.15 5.47 4.95
C ILE A 323 -13.87 6.83 4.31
N PHE A 324 -13.34 7.79 5.08
CA PHE A 324 -12.97 9.10 4.57
C PHE A 324 -12.01 9.01 3.38
N PHE A 325 -10.92 8.26 3.51
CA PHE A 325 -9.93 8.13 2.45
C PHE A 325 -10.44 7.32 1.25
N CYS A 326 -11.34 6.36 1.42
CA CYS A 326 -11.98 5.67 0.30
C CYS A 326 -12.76 6.67 -0.57
N TYR A 327 -13.58 7.53 0.03
CA TYR A 327 -14.31 8.56 -0.70
C TYR A 327 -13.39 9.60 -1.30
N PHE A 328 -12.45 10.10 -0.52
CA PHE A 328 -11.49 11.12 -0.94
C PHE A 328 -10.66 10.65 -2.15
N TYR A 329 -10.08 9.46 -2.06
CA TYR A 329 -9.27 8.88 -3.13
C TYR A 329 -10.09 8.63 -4.39
N THR A 330 -11.29 8.09 -4.25
CA THR A 330 -12.20 7.86 -5.37
C THR A 330 -12.57 9.16 -6.06
N ALA A 331 -12.89 10.23 -5.31
CA ALA A 331 -13.24 11.52 -5.87
C ALA A 331 -12.08 12.19 -6.63
N ILE A 332 -10.84 11.98 -6.19
CA ILE A 332 -9.66 12.56 -6.86
C ILE A 332 -9.27 11.80 -8.13
N HIS A 333 -9.41 10.47 -8.12
CA HIS A 333 -8.94 9.61 -9.23
C HIS A 333 -9.99 9.37 -10.29
N PHE A 334 -11.25 9.49 -9.96
CA PHE A 334 -12.35 9.28 -10.89
C PHE A 334 -13.26 10.51 -10.96
N ASN A 335 -13.20 11.21 -12.10
CA ASN A 335 -14.04 12.36 -12.37
C ASN A 335 -15.25 11.95 -13.25
N PRO A 336 -16.46 11.79 -12.67
CA PRO A 336 -17.63 11.37 -13.42
C PRO A 336 -18.00 12.32 -14.58
N THR A 337 -17.75 13.61 -14.43
CA THR A 337 -18.07 14.61 -15.46
C THR A 337 -17.16 14.45 -16.68
N GLU A 338 -15.86 14.28 -16.47
CA GLU A 338 -14.88 14.06 -17.55
C GLU A 338 -15.18 12.76 -18.31
N VAL A 339 -15.52 11.69 -17.59
CA VAL A 339 -15.89 10.40 -18.21
C VAL A 339 -17.16 10.55 -19.04
N ALA A 340 -18.18 11.22 -18.53
CA ALA A 340 -19.45 11.44 -19.25
C ALA A 340 -19.25 12.33 -20.49
N ASP A 341 -18.41 13.37 -20.41
CA ASP A 341 -18.09 14.25 -21.55
C ASP A 341 -17.29 13.51 -22.61
N ASN A 342 -16.34 12.67 -22.21
CA ASN A 342 -15.59 11.84 -23.14
C ASN A 342 -16.52 10.83 -23.83
N MET A 343 -17.42 10.16 -23.09
CA MET A 343 -18.43 9.29 -23.69
C MET A 343 -19.28 10.03 -24.71
N LYS A 344 -19.76 11.25 -24.38
CA LYS A 344 -20.53 12.09 -25.29
C LYS A 344 -19.75 12.45 -26.56
N LYS A 345 -18.48 12.84 -26.44
CA LYS A 345 -17.60 13.16 -27.58
C LYS A 345 -17.43 12.00 -28.53
N TYR A 346 -17.35 10.77 -28.02
CA TYR A 346 -17.22 9.56 -28.84
C TYR A 346 -18.55 8.97 -29.28
N GLY A 347 -19.68 9.63 -29.00
CA GLY A 347 -21.00 9.16 -29.39
C GLY A 347 -21.53 7.98 -28.57
N GLY A 348 -20.94 7.75 -27.39
CA GLY A 348 -21.40 6.75 -26.43
C GLY A 348 -22.49 7.30 -25.51
N PHE A 349 -23.44 6.47 -25.14
CA PHE A 349 -24.50 6.82 -24.20
C PHE A 349 -24.88 5.60 -23.34
N VAL A 350 -25.41 5.87 -22.16
CA VAL A 350 -26.02 4.84 -21.31
C VAL A 350 -27.49 4.69 -21.69
N PRO A 351 -27.98 3.47 -21.97
CA PRO A 351 -29.38 3.26 -22.35
C PRO A 351 -30.35 3.85 -21.31
N GLY A 352 -31.30 4.66 -21.75
CA GLY A 352 -32.30 5.30 -20.91
C GLY A 352 -31.85 6.58 -20.21
N ILE A 353 -30.58 7.06 -20.39
CA ILE A 353 -30.07 8.27 -19.75
C ILE A 353 -29.54 9.23 -20.81
N ARG A 354 -29.87 10.53 -20.67
CA ARG A 354 -29.37 11.56 -21.59
C ARG A 354 -27.86 11.73 -21.49
N PRO A 355 -27.13 11.77 -22.62
CA PRO A 355 -25.69 12.01 -22.63
C PRO A 355 -25.34 13.38 -22.03
N GLY A 356 -24.25 13.43 -21.26
CA GLY A 356 -23.77 14.64 -20.61
C GLY A 356 -24.03 14.65 -19.11
N LYS A 357 -24.57 15.75 -18.55
CA LYS A 357 -24.74 15.98 -17.11
C LYS A 357 -25.50 14.84 -16.41
N SER A 358 -26.63 14.39 -16.99
CA SER A 358 -27.43 13.29 -16.41
C SER A 358 -26.65 11.97 -16.35
N THR A 359 -25.77 11.71 -17.33
CA THR A 359 -24.88 10.54 -17.31
C THR A 359 -23.82 10.67 -16.22
N ALA A 360 -23.26 11.88 -16.02
CA ALA A 360 -22.31 12.13 -14.95
C ALA A 360 -22.95 11.91 -13.57
N GLU A 361 -24.15 12.44 -13.33
CA GLU A 361 -24.89 12.25 -12.08
C GLU A 361 -25.25 10.78 -11.82
N TYR A 362 -25.57 10.02 -12.87
CA TYR A 362 -25.81 8.59 -12.74
C TYR A 362 -24.55 7.83 -12.35
N ILE A 363 -23.44 8.09 -13.03
CA ILE A 363 -22.14 7.46 -12.74
C ILE A 363 -21.70 7.81 -11.31
N ASP A 364 -21.82 9.06 -10.89
CA ASP A 364 -21.49 9.53 -9.55
C ASP A 364 -22.32 8.80 -8.47
N ARG A 365 -23.62 8.68 -8.66
CA ARG A 365 -24.51 7.95 -7.75
C ARG A 365 -24.12 6.46 -7.63
N VAL A 366 -23.80 5.82 -8.74
CA VAL A 366 -23.35 4.42 -8.74
C VAL A 366 -21.99 4.30 -8.03
N LEU A 367 -21.05 5.21 -8.33
CA LEU A 367 -19.73 5.23 -7.75
C LEU A 367 -19.78 5.41 -6.23
N THR A 368 -20.59 6.38 -5.75
CA THR A 368 -20.77 6.64 -4.32
C THR A 368 -21.26 5.41 -3.56
N ARG A 369 -22.24 4.69 -4.12
CA ARG A 369 -22.77 3.46 -3.51
C ARG A 369 -21.76 2.32 -3.50
N ILE A 370 -21.02 2.16 -4.58
CA ILE A 370 -19.97 1.13 -4.70
C ILE A 370 -18.83 1.45 -3.72
N THR A 371 -18.40 2.71 -3.65
CA THR A 371 -17.35 3.16 -2.71
C THR A 371 -17.74 2.90 -1.27
N PHE A 372 -18.99 3.12 -0.89
CA PHE A 372 -19.50 2.81 0.46
C PHE A 372 -19.36 1.31 0.78
N SER A 373 -19.84 0.46 -0.14
CA SER A 373 -19.73 -1.00 0.04
C SER A 373 -18.26 -1.44 0.12
N GLY A 374 -17.39 -0.87 -0.73
CA GLY A 374 -15.95 -1.11 -0.72
C GLY A 374 -15.29 -0.65 0.58
N ALA A 375 -15.65 0.52 1.09
CA ALA A 375 -15.11 1.06 2.35
C ALA A 375 -15.49 0.19 3.56
N ILE A 376 -16.74 -0.29 3.63
CA ILE A 376 -17.18 -1.23 4.68
C ILE A 376 -16.37 -2.54 4.59
N TYR A 377 -16.26 -3.10 3.40
CA TYR A 377 -15.47 -4.31 3.18
C TYR A 377 -14.03 -4.15 3.65
N VAL A 378 -13.35 -3.09 3.21
CA VAL A 378 -11.96 -2.80 3.59
C VAL A 378 -11.84 -2.62 5.12
N SER A 379 -12.79 -1.91 5.75
CA SER A 379 -12.82 -1.72 7.20
C SER A 379 -12.96 -3.03 7.96
N ILE A 380 -13.84 -3.93 7.52
CA ILE A 380 -14.02 -5.25 8.13
C ILE A 380 -12.72 -6.07 8.03
N ILE A 381 -12.12 -6.15 6.84
CA ILE A 381 -10.87 -6.90 6.64
C ILE A 381 -9.73 -6.32 7.48
N CYS A 382 -9.64 -5.01 7.61
CA CYS A 382 -8.58 -4.36 8.38
C CYS A 382 -8.73 -4.54 9.89
N LEU A 383 -9.96 -4.59 10.42
CA LEU A 383 -10.23 -4.78 11.85
C LEU A 383 -10.16 -6.24 12.29
N LEU A 384 -10.53 -7.16 11.40
CA LEU A 384 -10.74 -8.57 11.72
C LEU A 384 -9.52 -9.22 12.41
N PRO A 385 -8.26 -9.07 11.93
CA PRO A 385 -7.11 -9.66 12.61
C PRO A 385 -6.81 -9.03 13.97
N GLY A 386 -7.04 -7.72 14.13
CA GLY A 386 -6.90 -7.05 15.42
C GLY A 386 -7.84 -7.66 16.48
N LEU A 387 -9.07 -7.97 16.09
CA LEU A 387 -10.04 -8.65 16.97
C LEU A 387 -9.61 -10.09 17.28
N LEU A 388 -9.03 -10.81 16.33
CA LEU A 388 -8.55 -12.18 16.52
C LEU A 388 -7.36 -12.24 17.49
N VAL A 389 -6.38 -11.34 17.30
CA VAL A 389 -5.21 -11.25 18.19
C VAL A 389 -5.66 -10.92 19.63
N TYR A 390 -6.57 -9.93 19.78
CA TYR A 390 -7.01 -9.50 21.10
C TYR A 390 -7.88 -10.53 21.84
N LYS A 391 -8.79 -11.24 21.14
CA LYS A 391 -9.70 -12.21 21.77
C LYS A 391 -9.17 -13.63 21.86
N LEU A 392 -8.34 -14.06 20.89
CA LEU A 392 -7.90 -15.46 20.75
C LEU A 392 -6.41 -15.64 21.06
N ASN A 393 -5.69 -14.59 21.47
CA ASN A 393 -4.23 -14.62 21.72
C ASN A 393 -3.42 -15.29 20.61
N VAL A 394 -3.89 -15.15 19.36
CA VAL A 394 -3.23 -15.76 18.21
C VAL A 394 -1.89 -15.08 18.00
N PRO A 395 -0.76 -15.79 17.97
CA PRO A 395 0.58 -15.20 17.81
C PRO A 395 0.82 -14.66 16.40
N PHE A 396 -0.22 -14.58 15.59
CA PHE A 396 -0.19 -14.19 14.19
C PHE A 396 -0.43 -12.68 14.06
N TYR A 397 0.65 -11.93 13.99
CA TYR A 397 0.63 -10.49 13.67
C TYR A 397 0.47 -10.23 12.16
N PHE A 398 -0.48 -10.90 11.50
CA PHE A 398 -0.93 -10.48 10.18
C PHE A 398 -2.07 -9.49 10.35
N GLY A 399 -1.73 -8.19 10.45
CA GLY A 399 -2.74 -7.14 10.41
C GLY A 399 -3.56 -7.25 9.12
N GLY A 400 -4.86 -6.93 9.17
CA GLY A 400 -5.74 -6.98 8.00
C GLY A 400 -5.28 -6.10 6.86
N THR A 401 -4.65 -4.97 7.17
CA THR A 401 -3.94 -4.13 6.20
C THR A 401 -2.85 -4.90 5.46
N ALA A 402 -2.05 -5.71 6.16
CA ALA A 402 -0.98 -6.48 5.55
C ALA A 402 -1.52 -7.52 4.57
N LEU A 403 -2.59 -8.25 4.94
CA LEU A 403 -3.24 -9.21 4.05
C LEU A 403 -3.82 -8.52 2.81
N LEU A 404 -4.49 -7.40 3.01
CA LEU A 404 -5.10 -6.63 1.92
C LEU A 404 -4.05 -6.09 0.97
N ILE A 405 -2.92 -5.60 1.50
CA ILE A 405 -1.77 -5.15 0.70
C ILE A 405 -1.15 -6.32 -0.07
N VAL A 406 -0.90 -7.46 0.58
CA VAL A 406 -0.28 -8.62 -0.07
C VAL A 406 -1.15 -9.13 -1.22
N VAL A 407 -2.45 -9.29 -0.99
CA VAL A 407 -3.35 -9.77 -2.04
C VAL A 407 -3.56 -8.71 -3.13
N GLY A 408 -3.80 -7.45 -2.76
CA GLY A 408 -4.04 -6.35 -3.70
C GLY A 408 -2.84 -6.09 -4.61
N VAL A 409 -1.64 -5.95 -4.03
CA VAL A 409 -0.41 -5.73 -4.81
C VAL A 409 -0.09 -6.94 -5.69
N GLY A 410 -0.32 -8.17 -5.16
CA GLY A 410 -0.15 -9.39 -5.95
C GLY A 410 -1.08 -9.41 -7.16
N MET A 411 -2.36 -9.07 -6.98
CA MET A 411 -3.34 -9.01 -8.07
C MET A 411 -3.02 -7.92 -9.09
N ASP A 412 -2.65 -6.72 -8.63
CA ASP A 412 -2.27 -5.62 -9.54
C ASP A 412 -1.03 -5.99 -10.37
N THR A 413 -0.05 -6.65 -9.75
CA THR A 413 1.16 -7.12 -10.46
C THR A 413 0.81 -8.18 -11.49
N ILE A 414 -0.06 -9.15 -11.16
CA ILE A 414 -0.51 -10.17 -12.11
C ILE A 414 -1.28 -9.52 -13.27
N THR A 415 -2.16 -8.58 -12.99
CA THR A 415 -2.93 -7.85 -14.02
C THR A 415 -2.01 -7.08 -14.97
N GLN A 416 -0.93 -6.47 -14.47
CA GLN A 416 0.06 -5.80 -15.31
C GLN A 416 0.84 -6.79 -16.17
N ILE A 417 1.22 -7.95 -15.63
CA ILE A 417 1.86 -9.03 -16.39
C ILE A 417 0.93 -9.50 -17.51
N GLU A 418 -0.35 -9.74 -17.22
CA GLU A 418 -1.35 -10.16 -18.21
C GLU A 418 -1.54 -9.09 -19.30
N SER A 419 -1.57 -7.82 -18.95
CA SER A 419 -1.66 -6.70 -19.90
C SER A 419 -0.48 -6.67 -20.87
N HIS A 420 0.73 -6.82 -20.35
CA HIS A 420 1.94 -6.90 -21.19
C HIS A 420 1.94 -8.13 -22.12
N LEU A 421 1.44 -9.27 -21.67
CA LEU A 421 1.29 -10.48 -22.46
C LEU A 421 0.30 -10.29 -23.61
N LEU A 422 -0.84 -9.66 -23.35
CA LEU A 422 -1.89 -9.42 -24.36
C LEU A 422 -1.39 -8.47 -25.44
N THR A 423 -0.77 -7.35 -25.08
CA THR A 423 -0.29 -6.35 -26.04
C THR A 423 0.68 -6.97 -27.07
N ARG A 424 1.57 -7.85 -26.64
CA ARG A 424 2.52 -8.49 -27.57
C ARG A 424 1.95 -9.63 -28.40
N ASN A 425 0.94 -10.34 -27.92
CA ASN A 425 0.25 -11.31 -28.76
C ASN A 425 -0.38 -10.61 -29.97
N TYR A 426 -0.96 -9.42 -29.80
CA TYR A 426 -1.52 -8.63 -30.91
C TYR A 426 -0.44 -8.17 -31.91
N GLU A 427 0.75 -7.72 -31.44
CA GLU A 427 1.86 -7.35 -32.33
C GLU A 427 2.39 -8.55 -33.14
N GLY A 428 2.41 -9.74 -32.54
CA GLY A 428 2.80 -10.98 -33.23
C GLY A 428 1.83 -11.37 -34.34
N PHE A 429 0.53 -11.17 -34.14
CA PHE A 429 -0.49 -11.39 -35.17
C PHE A 429 -0.40 -10.38 -36.31
N MET A 430 -0.17 -9.10 -36.03
CA MET A 430 0.00 -8.06 -37.06
C MET A 430 1.24 -8.30 -37.91
N LYS A 431 2.37 -8.69 -37.33
CA LYS A 431 3.58 -9.03 -38.06
C LYS A 431 3.42 -10.27 -38.97
N LYS A 432 2.65 -11.27 -38.52
CA LYS A 432 2.32 -12.44 -39.38
C LYS A 432 1.38 -12.08 -40.52
N GLY A 433 0.38 -11.23 -40.28
CA GLY A 433 -0.57 -10.74 -41.30
C GLY A 433 0.13 -9.94 -42.41
N LEU A 434 1.13 -9.10 -42.09
CA LEU A 434 1.91 -8.35 -43.06
C LEU A 434 2.90 -9.21 -43.85
N ARG A 435 3.33 -10.38 -43.34
CA ARG A 435 4.16 -11.34 -44.10
C ARG A 435 3.39 -12.25 -45.05
N SER A 436 2.09 -12.42 -44.84
CA SER A 436 1.22 -13.23 -45.72
C SER A 436 0.63 -12.44 -46.89
N VAL A 437 0.88 -11.13 -46.97
CA VAL A 437 0.41 -10.22 -48.04
C VAL A 437 1.59 -9.83 -48.97
N ARG A 438 2.77 -10.36 -48.74
CA ARG A 438 3.90 -10.38 -49.67
C ARG A 438 4.10 -11.81 -50.17
#